data_9f6c72f48ffa1ab72e4e68b03221310b
#
_entry.id   9f6c72f48ffa1ab72e4e68b03221310b
#
_cell.length_a   1.000
_cell.length_b   1.000
_cell.length_c   1.000
_cell.angle_alpha   90.00
_cell.angle_beta   90.00
_cell.angle_gamma   90.00
#
_symmetry.space_group_name_H-M   'P 1'
#
loop_
_entity.id
_entity.type
_entity.pdbx_description
1 polymer ?
#
loop_
_entity_poly.entity_id
_entity_poly.type
_entity_poly.pdbx_seq_one_letter_code
_entity_poly.pdbx_strand_id
1 'polypeptide(L)'
;FGDKQAGEYAYIRGTIDGSPAVGDYPGRLTFYTTADGAASAIERLRIDNAGRVIVGGGSYAGGGALAVMGDGNTPNTYACVAFGRKEANPSATTTLVNLRFNGGSAGTGRGAEIICKAGENNWVDGSSHPAELIFATTKASNTATTQRVRIDQHGRIDHFADSNNGYDLHMPQSDGTVAFTIKGGSSGLADGTVTMQIECDGDVKNANNSYGSISDLTLKENIVDANSQWEDIKAIKVRNFNWKSSTKLSTNKQLGVVAQEIETVSPGLVKEDIDGIKSVKYSILYMKAIKALQEAMAKIETLETKVAALESA
;
A
#
# COMPACT_ATOMS: atom_id res chain seq x y z
N PHE A 1 28.79 25.71 -36.72
CA PHE A 1 29.10 27.11 -36.38
C PHE A 1 30.43 27.13 -35.65
N GLY A 2 31.41 27.88 -36.17
CA GLY A 2 32.73 28.10 -35.58
C GLY A 2 33.02 29.60 -35.48
N ASP A 3 34.05 29.95 -34.77
CA ASP A 3 34.53 31.33 -34.66
C ASP A 3 35.82 31.54 -35.43
N LYS A 4 36.41 32.75 -35.33
CA LYS A 4 37.69 33.10 -35.96
C LYS A 4 38.89 32.36 -35.38
N GLN A 5 38.75 31.61 -34.27
CA GLN A 5 39.78 30.82 -33.61
C GLN A 5 39.70 29.32 -33.91
N ALA A 6 38.89 28.93 -34.91
CA ALA A 6 38.70 27.55 -35.40
C ALA A 6 38.12 26.57 -34.39
N GLY A 7 37.29 27.04 -33.42
CA GLY A 7 36.54 26.21 -32.49
C GLY A 7 35.20 25.77 -33.05
N GLU A 8 34.73 24.60 -32.67
CA GLU A 8 33.38 24.09 -32.97
C GLU A 8 32.47 24.31 -31.78
N TYR A 9 31.43 25.16 -31.92
CA TYR A 9 30.49 25.42 -30.85
C TYR A 9 29.37 24.35 -30.78
N ALA A 10 28.78 24.01 -31.91
CA ALA A 10 27.76 23.01 -32.06
C ALA A 10 27.64 22.53 -33.51
N TYR A 11 27.25 21.28 -33.73
CA TYR A 11 26.93 20.76 -35.03
C TYR A 11 25.92 19.61 -34.98
N ILE A 12 25.31 19.33 -36.15
CA ILE A 12 24.43 18.18 -36.36
C ILE A 12 25.16 17.27 -37.37
N ARG A 13 25.18 15.96 -37.11
CA ARG A 13 25.91 15.00 -37.91
C ARG A 13 25.05 13.77 -38.22
N GLY A 14 25.01 13.40 -39.50
CA GLY A 14 24.53 12.10 -39.95
C GLY A 14 25.72 11.15 -40.14
N THR A 15 25.63 9.94 -39.62
CA THR A 15 26.66 8.90 -39.74
C THR A 15 26.04 7.53 -39.92
N ILE A 16 26.83 6.59 -40.44
CA ILE A 16 26.49 5.16 -40.45
C ILE A 16 26.33 4.66 -39.00
N ASP A 17 25.32 3.84 -38.76
CA ASP A 17 25.02 3.26 -37.46
C ASP A 17 24.74 1.75 -37.55
N GLY A 18 25.72 0.99 -38.02
CA GLY A 18 25.64 -0.45 -38.26
C GLY A 18 26.54 -0.88 -39.41
N SER A 19 26.25 -2.01 -40.02
CA SER A 19 26.99 -2.55 -41.19
C SER A 19 26.15 -2.36 -42.46
N PRO A 20 26.43 -1.35 -43.29
CA PRO A 20 25.67 -1.12 -44.52
C PRO A 20 25.86 -2.25 -45.52
N ALA A 21 24.82 -2.54 -46.30
CA ALA A 21 24.82 -3.50 -47.40
C ALA A 21 24.00 -2.95 -48.57
N VAL A 22 24.00 -3.66 -49.70
CA VAL A 22 23.16 -3.27 -50.83
C VAL A 22 21.68 -3.32 -50.45
N GLY A 23 21.04 -2.15 -50.50
CA GLY A 23 19.63 -1.99 -50.05
C GLY A 23 19.43 -1.81 -48.55
N ASP A 24 20.51 -1.77 -47.74
CA ASP A 24 20.48 -1.53 -46.30
C ASP A 24 21.45 -0.38 -45.94
N TYR A 25 20.91 0.75 -45.52
CA TYR A 25 21.64 1.99 -45.24
C TYR A 25 21.37 2.48 -43.81
N PRO A 26 21.81 1.74 -42.77
CA PRO A 26 21.56 2.13 -41.38
C PRO A 26 22.24 3.45 -41.04
N GLY A 27 21.50 4.43 -40.57
CA GLY A 27 22.00 5.75 -40.25
C GLY A 27 21.57 6.24 -38.89
N ARG A 28 22.36 7.14 -38.31
CA ARG A 28 21.99 7.90 -37.10
C ARG A 28 22.17 9.39 -37.31
N LEU A 29 21.34 10.16 -36.61
CA LEU A 29 21.44 11.60 -36.52
C LEU A 29 21.89 11.98 -35.11
N THR A 30 22.93 12.79 -34.99
CA THR A 30 23.53 13.19 -33.71
C THR A 30 23.68 14.70 -33.61
N PHE A 31 23.47 15.23 -32.40
CA PHE A 31 23.59 16.64 -32.05
C PHE A 31 24.71 16.80 -31.03
N TYR A 32 25.62 17.71 -31.28
CA TYR A 32 26.81 18.01 -30.49
C TYR A 32 26.80 19.44 -29.99
N THR A 33 27.28 19.67 -28.79
CA THR A 33 27.60 21.00 -28.28
C THR A 33 28.90 20.99 -27.49
N THR A 34 29.63 22.11 -27.47
CA THR A 34 30.82 22.31 -26.66
C THR A 34 30.44 22.96 -25.34
N ALA A 35 30.88 22.41 -24.20
CA ALA A 35 30.70 23.02 -22.90
C ALA A 35 31.62 24.22 -22.70
N ASP A 36 31.26 25.14 -21.80
CA ASP A 36 32.13 26.24 -21.42
C ASP A 36 33.45 25.70 -20.83
N GLY A 37 34.57 26.28 -21.27
CA GLY A 37 35.92 25.82 -20.94
C GLY A 37 36.43 24.59 -21.70
N ALA A 38 35.65 23.99 -22.61
CA ALA A 38 36.05 22.84 -23.41
C ALA A 38 36.44 23.24 -24.85
N ALA A 39 37.37 22.49 -25.42
CA ALA A 39 37.83 22.71 -26.81
C ALA A 39 37.11 21.86 -27.85
N SER A 40 36.33 20.84 -27.44
CA SER A 40 35.68 19.89 -28.36
C SER A 40 34.22 19.70 -28.01
N ALA A 41 33.38 19.57 -29.06
CA ALA A 41 31.97 19.26 -28.91
C ALA A 41 31.76 17.78 -28.55
N ILE A 42 30.84 17.52 -27.63
CA ILE A 42 30.41 16.18 -27.25
C ILE A 42 28.96 15.94 -27.67
N GLU A 43 28.61 14.68 -27.88
CA GLU A 43 27.25 14.27 -28.23
C GLU A 43 26.29 14.55 -27.07
N ARG A 44 25.15 15.17 -27.39
CA ARG A 44 24.09 15.49 -26.40
C ARG A 44 22.78 14.79 -26.70
N LEU A 45 22.50 14.52 -27.98
CA LEU A 45 21.30 13.84 -28.40
C LEU A 45 21.59 13.01 -29.65
N ARG A 46 20.94 11.85 -29.74
CA ARG A 46 21.04 10.95 -30.91
C ARG A 46 19.66 10.42 -31.26
N ILE A 47 19.41 10.24 -32.56
CA ILE A 47 18.40 9.32 -33.08
C ILE A 47 19.17 8.21 -33.77
N ASP A 48 19.08 6.97 -33.28
CA ASP A 48 19.84 5.83 -33.84
C ASP A 48 19.12 5.13 -35.01
N ASN A 49 19.75 4.10 -35.58
CA ASN A 49 19.19 3.34 -36.71
C ASN A 49 17.91 2.55 -36.38
N ALA A 50 17.59 2.36 -35.11
CA ALA A 50 16.34 1.76 -34.64
C ALA A 50 15.24 2.81 -34.34
N GLY A 51 15.49 4.11 -34.63
CA GLY A 51 14.59 5.21 -34.36
C GLY A 51 14.50 5.63 -32.88
N ARG A 52 15.43 5.19 -32.02
CA ARG A 52 15.44 5.55 -30.61
C ARG A 52 16.07 6.93 -30.43
N VAL A 53 15.43 7.75 -29.60
CA VAL A 53 15.95 9.06 -29.17
C VAL A 53 16.72 8.90 -27.87
N ILE A 54 18.01 9.22 -27.87
CA ILE A 54 18.90 9.10 -26.70
C ILE A 54 19.41 10.49 -26.34
N VAL A 55 19.14 10.93 -25.13
CA VAL A 55 19.60 12.20 -24.56
C VAL A 55 20.68 11.93 -23.53
N GLY A 56 21.79 12.65 -23.57
CA GLY A 56 22.94 12.52 -22.67
C GLY A 56 24.17 11.87 -23.29
N GLY A 57 24.11 11.50 -24.56
CA GLY A 57 25.23 10.88 -25.30
C GLY A 57 25.42 9.39 -24.99
N GLY A 58 26.35 8.74 -25.72
CA GLY A 58 26.67 7.33 -25.58
C GLY A 58 25.75 6.36 -26.34
N SER A 59 25.96 5.06 -26.17
CA SER A 59 25.14 4.01 -26.76
C SER A 59 24.17 3.44 -25.73
N TYR A 60 22.94 3.15 -26.12
CA TYR A 60 21.92 2.54 -25.28
C TYR A 60 21.53 1.16 -25.84
N ALA A 61 21.76 0.11 -25.03
CA ALA A 61 21.47 -1.28 -25.43
C ALA A 61 20.03 -1.73 -25.06
N GLY A 62 19.24 -0.87 -24.39
CA GLY A 62 17.87 -1.20 -24.01
C GLY A 62 16.85 -1.04 -25.14
N GLY A 63 15.65 -1.59 -24.95
CA GLY A 63 14.56 -1.61 -25.93
C GLY A 63 13.64 -0.37 -25.97
N GLY A 64 13.91 0.68 -25.18
CA GLY A 64 13.03 1.86 -25.09
C GLY A 64 13.21 2.83 -26.25
N ALA A 65 12.13 3.52 -26.68
CA ALA A 65 12.15 4.52 -27.74
C ALA A 65 12.79 5.87 -27.31
N LEU A 66 12.83 6.17 -26.02
CA LEU A 66 13.52 7.33 -25.43
C LEU A 66 14.37 6.88 -24.24
N ALA A 67 15.65 7.22 -24.24
CA ALA A 67 16.55 7.04 -23.10
C ALA A 67 17.17 8.39 -22.71
N VAL A 68 17.16 8.69 -21.41
CA VAL A 68 17.86 9.84 -20.81
C VAL A 68 18.95 9.29 -19.90
N MET A 69 20.21 9.60 -20.19
CA MET A 69 21.37 9.06 -19.50
C MET A 69 22.17 10.18 -18.83
N GLY A 70 22.56 9.97 -17.57
CA GLY A 70 23.58 10.79 -16.89
C GLY A 70 24.99 10.41 -17.32
N ASP A 71 25.96 11.25 -17.05
CA ASP A 71 27.38 11.05 -17.45
C ASP A 71 28.13 9.97 -16.62
N GLY A 72 27.60 9.60 -15.45
CA GLY A 72 28.11 8.51 -14.60
C GLY A 72 29.49 8.75 -13.99
N ASN A 73 30.14 9.86 -14.28
CA ASN A 73 31.55 10.09 -13.93
C ASN A 73 31.78 10.92 -12.64
N THR A 74 30.76 11.59 -12.13
CA THR A 74 30.85 12.40 -10.91
C THR A 74 29.91 11.88 -9.82
N PRO A 75 30.35 11.83 -8.56
CA PRO A 75 29.45 11.51 -7.44
C PRO A 75 28.26 12.49 -7.45
N ASN A 76 27.03 11.97 -7.32
CA ASN A 76 25.77 12.71 -7.33
C ASN A 76 25.26 13.19 -8.71
N THR A 77 25.84 12.78 -9.84
CA THR A 77 25.20 12.95 -11.16
C THR A 77 24.20 11.83 -11.43
N TYR A 78 22.96 12.19 -11.65
CA TYR A 78 21.87 11.27 -12.01
C TYR A 78 21.16 11.77 -13.26
N ALA A 79 20.64 10.85 -14.05
CA ALA A 79 19.76 11.21 -15.14
C ALA A 79 18.44 11.74 -14.57
N CYS A 80 18.07 12.95 -14.91
CA CYS A 80 16.83 13.57 -14.45
C CYS A 80 15.99 14.01 -15.63
N VAL A 81 14.71 13.61 -15.64
CA VAL A 81 13.70 14.18 -16.51
C VAL A 81 12.77 15.00 -15.63
N ALA A 82 12.86 16.32 -15.72
CA ALA A 82 12.00 17.22 -14.96
C ALA A 82 10.72 17.51 -15.77
N PHE A 83 9.59 17.19 -15.18
CA PHE A 83 8.28 17.60 -15.68
C PHE A 83 7.73 18.68 -14.77
N GLY A 84 7.23 19.76 -15.33
CA GLY A 84 6.71 20.86 -14.54
C GLY A 84 5.77 21.75 -15.32
N ARG A 85 4.92 22.47 -14.59
CA ARG A 85 4.05 23.52 -15.11
C ARG A 85 4.70 24.89 -14.84
N LYS A 86 4.78 25.73 -15.85
CA LYS A 86 5.29 27.10 -15.69
C LYS A 86 4.18 28.02 -15.12
N GLU A 87 3.91 27.86 -13.83
CA GLU A 87 2.96 28.69 -13.07
C GLU A 87 3.55 28.88 -11.67
N ALA A 88 3.77 30.13 -11.27
CA ALA A 88 4.44 30.44 -10.02
C ALA A 88 3.62 30.03 -8.78
N ASN A 89 2.30 30.20 -8.84
CA ASN A 89 1.40 29.93 -7.72
C ASN A 89 0.19 29.08 -8.18
N PRO A 90 0.37 27.79 -8.46
CA PRO A 90 -0.75 26.91 -8.79
C PRO A 90 -1.78 26.90 -7.66
N SER A 91 -3.05 27.04 -8.01
CA SER A 91 -4.15 26.89 -7.06
C SER A 91 -4.21 25.47 -6.50
N ALA A 92 -4.80 25.31 -5.33
CA ALA A 92 -5.07 24.01 -4.73
C ALA A 92 -5.69 23.03 -5.74
N THR A 93 -5.30 21.77 -5.70
CA THR A 93 -5.75 20.68 -6.58
C THR A 93 -5.40 20.82 -8.08
N THR A 94 -4.67 21.85 -8.48
CA THR A 94 -4.20 22.02 -9.87
C THR A 94 -3.27 20.86 -10.25
N THR A 95 -3.52 20.21 -11.39
CA THR A 95 -2.61 19.21 -11.93
C THR A 95 -1.33 19.86 -12.42
N LEU A 96 -0.20 19.48 -11.83
CA LEU A 96 1.14 19.96 -12.17
C LEU A 96 1.76 19.11 -13.28
N VAL A 97 1.66 17.78 -13.13
CA VAL A 97 2.18 16.78 -14.07
C VAL A 97 1.21 15.61 -14.15
N ASN A 98 1.06 15.06 -15.36
CA ASN A 98 0.33 13.82 -15.58
C ASN A 98 1.09 12.94 -16.57
N LEU A 99 1.64 11.82 -16.09
CA LEU A 99 2.23 10.76 -16.91
C LEU A 99 1.14 9.74 -17.22
N ARG A 100 0.80 9.61 -18.51
CA ARG A 100 -0.27 8.73 -18.97
C ARG A 100 0.30 7.50 -19.67
N PHE A 101 -0.27 6.35 -19.34
CA PHE A 101 -0.05 5.07 -19.99
C PHE A 101 -1.28 4.77 -20.84
N ASN A 102 -1.19 5.07 -22.13
CA ASN A 102 -2.28 4.98 -23.08
C ASN A 102 -2.16 3.70 -23.94
N GLY A 103 -3.29 3.24 -24.47
CA GLY A 103 -3.39 2.13 -25.40
C GLY A 103 -4.46 2.40 -26.48
N GLY A 104 -4.76 1.37 -27.27
CA GLY A 104 -5.72 1.45 -28.37
C GLY A 104 -5.11 1.95 -29.67
N SER A 105 -5.81 1.74 -30.79
CA SER A 105 -5.30 2.03 -32.15
C SER A 105 -4.95 3.51 -32.38
N ALA A 106 -5.59 4.43 -31.69
CA ALA A 106 -5.32 5.86 -31.77
C ALA A 106 -4.44 6.38 -30.59
N GLY A 107 -3.95 5.51 -29.68
CA GLY A 107 -3.17 5.91 -28.52
C GLY A 107 -3.94 6.79 -27.51
N THR A 108 -5.28 6.83 -27.58
CA THR A 108 -6.11 7.71 -26.76
C THR A 108 -6.79 7.02 -25.59
N GLY A 109 -6.79 5.67 -25.55
CA GLY A 109 -7.33 4.88 -24.44
C GLY A 109 -6.48 5.03 -23.19
N ARG A 110 -7.05 5.51 -22.09
CA ARG A 110 -6.35 5.68 -20.82
C ARG A 110 -6.31 4.35 -20.07
N GLY A 111 -5.11 3.80 -19.84
CA GLY A 111 -4.91 2.59 -19.03
C GLY A 111 -4.56 2.92 -17.59
N ALA A 112 -3.56 3.79 -17.38
CA ALA A 112 -3.12 4.23 -16.07
C ALA A 112 -2.54 5.65 -16.11
N GLU A 113 -2.43 6.29 -14.95
CA GLU A 113 -1.83 7.61 -14.80
C GLU A 113 -1.01 7.71 -13.50
N ILE A 114 0.10 8.44 -13.55
CA ILE A 114 0.81 8.95 -12.37
C ILE A 114 0.66 10.46 -12.42
N ILE A 115 0.01 11.03 -11.40
CA ILE A 115 -0.40 12.43 -11.39
C ILE A 115 0.24 13.11 -10.18
N CYS A 116 0.92 14.24 -10.42
CA CYS A 116 1.28 15.18 -9.36
C CYS A 116 0.32 16.36 -9.40
N LYS A 117 -0.30 16.69 -8.26
CA LYS A 117 -1.15 17.87 -8.11
C LYS A 117 -0.62 18.80 -7.02
N ALA A 118 -0.95 20.08 -7.09
CA ALA A 118 -0.89 20.95 -5.93
C ALA A 118 -1.80 20.38 -4.84
N GLY A 119 -1.35 20.40 -3.59
CA GLY A 119 -2.11 19.89 -2.45
C GLY A 119 -3.35 20.70 -2.12
N GLU A 120 -3.87 20.54 -0.93
CA GLU A 120 -5.10 21.22 -0.47
C GLU A 120 -4.93 22.75 -0.33
N ASN A 121 -3.68 23.22 -0.20
CA ASN A 121 -3.36 24.64 -0.14
C ASN A 121 -2.71 25.11 -1.43
N ASN A 122 -2.86 26.39 -1.74
CA ASN A 122 -2.21 27.02 -2.88
C ASN A 122 -0.68 27.02 -2.70
N TRP A 123 0.03 26.87 -3.79
CA TRP A 123 1.46 27.12 -3.81
C TRP A 123 1.76 28.58 -3.59
N VAL A 124 2.87 28.87 -2.91
CA VAL A 124 3.43 30.21 -2.76
C VAL A 124 4.89 30.12 -3.19
N ASP A 125 5.21 30.70 -4.35
CA ASP A 125 6.55 30.64 -4.93
C ASP A 125 7.62 31.11 -3.93
N GLY A 126 8.69 30.32 -3.83
CA GLY A 126 9.77 30.57 -2.87
C GLY A 126 9.46 30.30 -1.38
N SER A 127 8.24 29.82 -1.03
CA SER A 127 7.82 29.63 0.36
C SER A 127 7.19 28.28 0.66
N SER A 128 6.13 27.88 -0.06
CA SER A 128 5.37 26.66 0.25
C SER A 128 4.90 25.97 -1.03
N HIS A 129 5.23 24.70 -1.18
CA HIS A 129 4.93 23.88 -2.36
C HIS A 129 4.21 22.58 -1.97
N PRO A 130 3.01 22.64 -1.33
CA PRO A 130 2.28 21.45 -0.96
C PRO A 130 1.88 20.68 -2.20
N ALA A 131 2.15 19.35 -2.21
CA ALA A 131 1.84 18.50 -3.35
C ALA A 131 1.30 17.15 -2.91
N GLU A 132 0.54 16.51 -3.80
CA GLU A 132 0.10 15.13 -3.68
C GLU A 132 0.51 14.32 -4.92
N LEU A 133 0.83 13.04 -4.70
CA LEU A 133 1.16 12.07 -5.73
C LEU A 133 0.05 11.04 -5.81
N ILE A 134 -0.49 10.82 -7.01
CA ILE A 134 -1.64 9.96 -7.26
C ILE A 134 -1.28 8.89 -8.29
N PHE A 135 -1.61 7.64 -8.00
CA PHE A 135 -1.61 6.53 -8.94
C PHE A 135 -3.05 6.18 -9.28
N ALA A 136 -3.38 6.17 -10.56
CA ALA A 136 -4.73 5.91 -11.05
C ALA A 136 -4.72 4.82 -12.13
N THR A 137 -5.77 4.00 -12.15
CA THR A 137 -5.99 2.96 -13.18
C THR A 137 -7.40 2.99 -13.71
N THR A 138 -7.60 2.52 -14.92
CA THR A 138 -8.93 2.37 -15.52
C THR A 138 -9.49 1.00 -15.19
N LYS A 139 -10.72 0.99 -14.66
CA LYS A 139 -11.49 -0.24 -14.43
C LYS A 139 -12.02 -0.80 -15.76
N ALA A 140 -12.22 -2.11 -15.84
CA ALA A 140 -12.90 -2.75 -16.98
C ALA A 140 -14.22 -2.03 -17.30
N SER A 141 -14.50 -1.86 -18.57
CA SER A 141 -15.67 -1.15 -19.11
C SER A 141 -15.74 0.36 -18.85
N ASN A 142 -14.66 0.98 -18.37
CA ASN A 142 -14.55 2.43 -18.21
C ASN A 142 -13.54 3.02 -19.22
N THR A 143 -13.68 4.33 -19.46
CA THR A 143 -12.77 5.11 -20.31
C THR A 143 -11.93 6.13 -19.55
N ALA A 144 -12.24 6.34 -18.25
CA ALA A 144 -11.52 7.25 -17.37
C ALA A 144 -10.82 6.50 -16.25
N THR A 145 -9.66 6.99 -15.83
CA THR A 145 -8.92 6.48 -14.68
C THR A 145 -9.61 6.83 -13.37
N THR A 146 -9.50 5.92 -12.40
CA THR A 146 -9.91 6.13 -11.02
C THR A 146 -8.66 6.12 -10.14
N GLN A 147 -8.57 7.03 -9.21
CA GLN A 147 -7.50 7.07 -8.21
C GLN A 147 -7.49 5.77 -7.40
N ARG A 148 -6.30 5.17 -7.23
CA ARG A 148 -6.09 3.93 -6.47
C ARG A 148 -5.25 4.18 -5.23
N VAL A 149 -4.17 4.92 -5.37
CA VAL A 149 -3.29 5.30 -4.27
C VAL A 149 -3.04 6.80 -4.35
N ARG A 150 -3.07 7.47 -3.21
CA ARG A 150 -2.68 8.87 -3.04
C ARG A 150 -1.70 8.98 -1.88
N ILE A 151 -0.66 9.74 -2.07
CA ILE A 151 0.21 10.25 -1.01
C ILE A 151 -0.05 11.74 -0.91
N ASP A 152 -0.60 12.20 0.19
CA ASP A 152 -0.93 13.62 0.38
C ASP A 152 0.27 14.46 0.86
N GLN A 153 0.09 15.76 0.97
CA GLN A 153 1.10 16.72 1.40
C GLN A 153 1.62 16.49 2.83
N HIS A 154 0.94 15.67 3.65
CA HIS A 154 1.33 15.29 5.01
C HIS A 154 1.99 13.90 5.06
N GLY A 155 2.17 13.24 3.91
CA GLY A 155 2.70 11.89 3.80
C GLY A 155 1.70 10.79 4.14
N ARG A 156 0.40 11.10 4.28
CA ARG A 156 -0.65 10.10 4.48
C ARG A 156 -0.88 9.36 3.17
N ILE A 157 -0.96 8.02 3.26
CA ILE A 157 -1.26 7.15 2.13
C ILE A 157 -2.72 6.71 2.21
N ASP A 158 -3.52 7.10 1.22
CA ASP A 158 -4.88 6.63 1.03
C ASP A 158 -4.90 5.58 -0.09
N HIS A 159 -5.52 4.44 0.16
CA HIS A 159 -5.75 3.39 -0.84
C HIS A 159 -7.24 3.20 -1.07
N PHE A 160 -7.65 3.20 -2.34
CA PHE A 160 -9.02 2.97 -2.76
C PHE A 160 -9.12 1.74 -3.67
N ALA A 161 -9.89 0.75 -3.22
CA ALA A 161 -10.29 -0.41 -4.02
C ALA A 161 -11.81 -0.40 -4.22
N ASP A 162 -12.25 -0.81 -5.40
CA ASP A 162 -13.67 -0.92 -5.76
C ASP A 162 -14.18 -2.38 -5.74
N SER A 163 -13.44 -3.25 -5.06
CA SER A 163 -13.76 -4.67 -4.85
C SER A 163 -13.62 -5.05 -3.37
N ASN A 164 -14.02 -6.27 -3.00
CA ASN A 164 -14.02 -6.76 -1.62
C ASN A 164 -12.60 -6.89 -1.00
N ASN A 165 -11.55 -7.00 -1.82
CA ASN A 165 -10.16 -7.10 -1.37
C ASN A 165 -9.44 -5.81 -1.69
N GLY A 166 -9.21 -4.97 -0.67
CA GLY A 166 -8.56 -3.67 -0.84
C GLY A 166 -7.04 -3.74 -0.81
N TYR A 167 -6.47 -4.67 -0.05
CA TYR A 167 -5.03 -4.79 0.15
C TYR A 167 -4.67 -6.25 0.46
N ASP A 168 -3.95 -6.89 -0.44
CA ASP A 168 -3.41 -8.24 -0.26
C ASP A 168 -1.89 -8.18 -0.09
N LEU A 169 -1.38 -8.73 1.00
CA LEU A 169 0.04 -8.85 1.27
C LEU A 169 0.47 -10.31 1.16
N HIS A 170 1.19 -10.65 0.09
CA HIS A 170 1.74 -11.98 -0.12
C HIS A 170 3.16 -12.06 0.42
N MET A 171 3.38 -12.88 1.44
CA MET A 171 4.69 -13.10 2.06
C MET A 171 5.16 -14.54 1.81
N PRO A 172 6.45 -14.75 1.47
CA PRO A 172 6.97 -16.09 1.17
C PRO A 172 7.14 -16.99 2.39
N GLN A 173 7.07 -16.45 3.61
CA GLN A 173 7.24 -17.16 4.88
C GLN A 173 5.98 -17.04 5.73
N SER A 174 5.70 -18.08 6.50
CA SER A 174 4.48 -18.24 7.28
C SER A 174 4.66 -18.21 8.79
N ASP A 175 5.89 -18.31 9.32
CA ASP A 175 6.12 -18.49 10.75
C ASP A 175 6.98 -17.35 11.32
N GLY A 176 6.41 -16.59 12.28
CA GLY A 176 7.09 -15.53 13.00
C GLY A 176 7.59 -14.34 12.16
N THR A 177 7.33 -14.34 10.85
CA THR A 177 7.71 -13.23 9.97
C THR A 177 6.69 -12.10 10.11
N VAL A 178 7.19 -10.88 10.34
CA VAL A 178 6.34 -9.72 10.48
C VAL A 178 5.88 -9.23 9.11
N ALA A 179 4.57 -9.21 8.88
CA ALA A 179 3.94 -8.69 7.68
C ALA A 179 3.70 -7.17 7.75
N PHE A 180 3.39 -6.67 8.93
CA PHE A 180 3.07 -5.25 9.13
C PHE A 180 3.57 -4.78 10.50
N THR A 181 4.25 -3.63 10.55
CA THR A 181 4.74 -3.03 11.79
C THR A 181 4.30 -1.57 11.89
N ILE A 182 3.79 -1.18 13.06
CA ILE A 182 3.58 0.20 13.44
C ILE A 182 4.64 0.57 14.50
N LYS A 183 5.35 1.67 14.25
CA LYS A 183 6.30 2.26 15.19
C LYS A 183 5.80 3.61 15.67
N GLY A 184 5.79 3.83 16.97
CA GLY A 184 5.51 5.11 17.59
C GLY A 184 6.79 5.86 17.96
N GLY A 185 6.71 7.21 18.07
CA GLY A 185 7.84 8.05 18.46
C GLY A 185 8.97 8.11 17.45
N SER A 186 8.68 7.83 16.16
CA SER A 186 9.66 7.86 15.08
C SER A 186 9.89 9.28 14.61
N SER A 187 11.16 9.67 14.41
CA SER A 187 11.60 10.91 13.77
C SER A 187 12.07 10.68 12.33
N GLY A 188 12.18 9.42 11.90
CA GLY A 188 12.59 9.01 10.55
C GLY A 188 12.28 7.56 10.27
N LEU A 189 12.70 7.05 9.11
CA LEU A 189 12.40 5.68 8.66
C LEU A 189 13.14 4.58 9.45
N ALA A 190 14.25 4.92 10.08
CA ALA A 190 15.14 3.95 10.74
C ALA A 190 14.90 3.80 12.25
N ASP A 191 14.13 4.69 12.86
CA ASP A 191 13.94 4.75 14.32
C ASP A 191 12.47 4.45 14.72
N GLY A 192 12.17 4.68 16.00
CA GLY A 192 10.85 4.45 16.58
C GLY A 192 10.72 3.10 17.28
N THR A 193 9.82 3.07 18.27
CA THR A 193 9.51 1.87 19.06
C THR A 193 8.35 1.11 18.41
N VAL A 194 8.49 -0.19 18.27
CA VAL A 194 7.41 -1.04 17.78
C VAL A 194 6.24 -1.00 18.77
N THR A 195 5.09 -0.55 18.30
CA THR A 195 3.85 -0.47 19.10
C THR A 195 2.81 -1.50 18.69
N MET A 196 2.84 -1.97 17.43
CA MET A 196 1.96 -3.03 16.93
C MET A 196 2.64 -3.81 15.81
N GLN A 197 2.39 -5.11 15.74
CA GLN A 197 2.80 -5.99 14.65
C GLN A 197 1.68 -6.96 14.27
N ILE A 198 1.62 -7.30 12.98
CA ILE A 198 0.84 -8.41 12.45
C ILE A 198 1.84 -9.38 11.82
N GLU A 199 1.81 -10.64 12.23
CA GLU A 199 2.70 -11.69 11.74
C GLU A 199 2.01 -12.56 10.68
N CYS A 200 2.79 -13.22 9.86
CA CYS A 200 2.28 -14.02 8.74
C CYS A 200 1.54 -15.30 9.19
N ASP A 201 1.74 -15.73 10.44
CA ASP A 201 1.01 -16.84 11.07
C ASP A 201 -0.34 -16.43 11.67
N GLY A 202 -0.68 -15.13 11.61
CA GLY A 202 -1.93 -14.57 12.09
C GLY A 202 -1.85 -13.94 13.49
N ASP A 203 -0.69 -13.96 14.13
CA ASP A 203 -0.49 -13.29 15.42
C ASP A 203 -0.56 -11.76 15.28
N VAL A 204 -1.28 -11.13 16.19
CA VAL A 204 -1.36 -9.67 16.33
C VAL A 204 -0.80 -9.29 17.70
N LYS A 205 0.28 -8.55 17.72
CA LYS A 205 0.99 -8.09 18.92
C LYS A 205 0.86 -6.58 19.07
N ASN A 206 0.57 -6.10 20.28
CA ASN A 206 0.64 -4.68 20.60
C ASN A 206 1.31 -4.44 21.95
N ALA A 207 1.91 -3.26 22.12
CA ALA A 207 2.72 -2.93 23.28
C ALA A 207 1.91 -2.75 24.58
N ASN A 208 0.62 -2.43 24.51
CA ASN A 208 -0.22 -2.12 25.68
C ASN A 208 -1.29 -3.17 25.96
N ASN A 209 -1.30 -4.28 25.24
CA ASN A 209 -2.25 -5.39 25.38
C ASN A 209 -3.73 -4.94 25.41
N SER A 210 -4.07 -3.91 24.62
CA SER A 210 -5.41 -3.32 24.59
C SER A 210 -6.03 -3.44 23.19
N TYR A 211 -7.16 -4.11 23.12
CA TYR A 211 -8.02 -4.22 21.93
C TYR A 211 -9.40 -3.67 22.31
N GLY A 212 -9.65 -2.39 21.98
CA GLY A 212 -10.89 -1.71 22.29
C GLY A 212 -11.96 -1.90 21.22
N SER A 213 -13.22 -1.97 21.65
CA SER A 213 -14.38 -1.82 20.76
C SER A 213 -15.07 -0.50 21.04
N ILE A 214 -15.50 0.21 20.00
CA ILE A 214 -16.31 1.43 20.15
C ILE A 214 -17.60 1.05 20.87
N SER A 215 -17.87 1.68 22.04
CA SER A 215 -18.97 1.32 22.93
C SER A 215 -19.64 2.54 23.57
N ASP A 216 -19.58 3.71 22.91
CA ASP A 216 -20.17 4.96 23.39
C ASP A 216 -21.70 4.87 23.41
N LEU A 217 -22.31 5.39 24.48
CA LEU A 217 -23.76 5.44 24.69
C LEU A 217 -24.49 6.19 23.55
N THR A 218 -23.86 7.24 23.04
CA THR A 218 -24.45 8.07 21.98
C THR A 218 -24.61 7.35 20.63
N LEU A 219 -23.95 6.20 20.48
CA LEU A 219 -24.00 5.36 19.26
C LEU A 219 -24.89 4.13 19.44
N LYS A 220 -25.62 4.03 20.55
CA LYS A 220 -26.44 2.86 20.89
C LYS A 220 -27.88 3.26 21.17
N GLU A 221 -28.80 2.40 20.81
CA GLU A 221 -30.23 2.53 21.12
C GLU A 221 -30.78 1.20 21.66
N ASN A 222 -31.97 1.23 22.27
CA ASN A 222 -32.69 0.05 22.77
C ASN A 222 -31.86 -0.80 23.78
N ILE A 223 -31.11 -0.14 24.64
CA ILE A 223 -30.25 -0.79 25.62
C ILE A 223 -31.11 -1.43 26.69
N VAL A 224 -31.01 -2.75 26.81
CA VAL A 224 -31.71 -3.56 27.84
C VAL A 224 -30.72 -4.57 28.43
N ASP A 225 -31.05 -5.09 29.61
CA ASP A 225 -30.28 -6.15 30.25
C ASP A 225 -30.27 -7.41 29.39
N ALA A 226 -29.09 -8.06 29.31
CA ALA A 226 -28.97 -9.32 28.64
C ALA A 226 -29.77 -10.43 29.34
N ASN A 227 -30.45 -11.25 28.57
CA ASN A 227 -31.07 -12.48 29.07
C ASN A 227 -30.02 -13.44 29.63
N SER A 228 -30.48 -14.48 30.36
CA SER A 228 -29.60 -15.50 30.93
C SER A 228 -28.69 -16.15 29.87
N GLN A 229 -27.44 -16.32 30.26
CA GLN A 229 -26.42 -16.98 29.42
C GLN A 229 -25.90 -18.28 30.06
N TRP A 230 -26.50 -18.69 31.16
CA TRP A 230 -26.08 -19.85 31.97
C TRP A 230 -26.08 -21.14 31.16
N GLU A 231 -27.17 -21.47 30.49
CA GLU A 231 -27.30 -22.73 29.76
C GLU A 231 -26.43 -22.76 28.50
N ASP A 232 -26.30 -21.63 27.82
CA ASP A 232 -25.40 -21.51 26.63
C ASP A 232 -23.96 -21.81 27.06
N ILE A 233 -23.45 -21.13 28.09
CA ILE A 233 -22.06 -21.32 28.57
C ILE A 233 -21.84 -22.73 29.08
N LYS A 234 -22.82 -23.34 29.75
CA LYS A 234 -22.74 -24.71 30.20
C LYS A 234 -22.69 -25.74 29.07
N ALA A 235 -23.37 -25.47 27.96
CA ALA A 235 -23.43 -26.36 26.78
C ALA A 235 -22.21 -26.24 25.85
N ILE A 236 -21.50 -25.11 25.88
CA ILE A 236 -20.32 -24.88 25.05
C ILE A 236 -19.18 -25.81 25.47
N LYS A 237 -18.61 -26.48 24.47
CA LYS A 237 -17.49 -27.42 24.67
C LYS A 237 -16.17 -26.76 24.33
N VAL A 238 -15.28 -26.68 25.30
CA VAL A 238 -13.89 -26.28 25.09
C VAL A 238 -13.09 -27.51 24.64
N ARG A 239 -12.33 -27.38 23.56
CA ARG A 239 -11.64 -28.48 22.91
C ARG A 239 -10.13 -28.22 22.81
N ASN A 240 -9.36 -29.28 22.92
CA ASN A 240 -7.98 -29.29 22.44
C ASN A 240 -7.97 -29.85 21.02
N PHE A 241 -7.24 -29.21 20.11
CA PHE A 241 -7.13 -29.64 18.71
C PHE A 241 -5.76 -29.29 18.11
N ASN A 242 -5.46 -29.85 16.96
CA ASN A 242 -4.36 -29.43 16.11
C ASN A 242 -4.93 -29.01 14.74
N TRP A 243 -4.29 -28.08 14.10
CA TRP A 243 -4.58 -27.75 12.70
C TRP A 243 -4.17 -28.93 11.79
N LYS A 244 -4.92 -29.16 10.72
CA LYS A 244 -4.54 -30.12 9.69
C LYS A 244 -3.25 -29.66 9.01
N SER A 245 -2.33 -30.57 8.70
CA SER A 245 -1.07 -30.23 8.01
C SER A 245 -1.28 -29.54 6.65
N SER A 246 -2.39 -29.80 5.98
CA SER A 246 -2.78 -29.17 4.72
C SER A 246 -3.04 -27.66 4.84
N THR A 247 -3.31 -27.15 6.04
CA THR A 247 -3.60 -25.71 6.26
C THR A 247 -2.33 -24.87 6.33
N LYS A 248 -1.16 -25.50 6.56
CA LYS A 248 0.13 -24.81 6.81
C LYS A 248 0.11 -23.86 8.02
N LEU A 249 -0.88 -24.01 8.91
CA LEU A 249 -0.94 -23.28 10.19
C LEU A 249 -0.09 -23.99 11.25
N SER A 250 0.04 -23.38 12.44
CA SER A 250 0.84 -23.89 13.55
C SER A 250 0.54 -25.36 13.84
N THR A 251 1.59 -26.19 14.02
CA THR A 251 1.48 -27.59 14.41
C THR A 251 1.25 -27.79 15.89
N ASN A 252 1.35 -26.74 16.70
CA ASN A 252 1.17 -26.79 18.15
C ASN A 252 -0.29 -27.12 18.51
N LYS A 253 -0.45 -27.83 19.63
CA LYS A 253 -1.77 -28.13 20.21
C LYS A 253 -2.45 -26.83 20.63
N GLN A 254 -3.66 -26.63 20.18
CA GLN A 254 -4.49 -25.47 20.48
C GLN A 254 -5.57 -25.79 21.51
N LEU A 255 -6.01 -24.76 22.25
CA LEU A 255 -7.19 -24.78 23.11
C LEU A 255 -8.22 -23.78 22.56
N GLY A 256 -9.45 -24.23 22.33
CA GLY A 256 -10.47 -23.35 21.78
C GLY A 256 -11.81 -24.06 21.63
N VAL A 257 -12.65 -23.52 20.76
CA VAL A 257 -13.99 -24.05 20.45
C VAL A 257 -14.11 -24.40 18.98
N VAL A 258 -15.07 -25.26 18.63
CA VAL A 258 -15.37 -25.61 17.23
C VAL A 258 -16.60 -24.84 16.78
N ALA A 259 -16.49 -24.07 15.70
CA ALA A 259 -17.54 -23.18 15.23
C ALA A 259 -18.88 -23.90 14.99
N GLN A 260 -18.84 -25.10 14.40
CA GLN A 260 -20.04 -25.90 14.16
C GLN A 260 -20.72 -26.38 15.47
N GLU A 261 -19.95 -26.65 16.52
CA GLU A 261 -20.51 -26.98 17.85
C GLU A 261 -21.11 -25.75 18.51
N ILE A 262 -20.46 -24.58 18.39
CA ILE A 262 -20.98 -23.29 18.88
C ILE A 262 -22.29 -22.91 18.18
N GLU A 263 -22.36 -23.12 16.87
CA GLU A 263 -23.54 -22.76 16.06
C GLU A 263 -24.82 -23.45 16.54
N THR A 264 -24.71 -24.68 17.06
CA THR A 264 -25.86 -25.40 17.61
C THR A 264 -26.38 -24.85 18.93
N VAL A 265 -25.55 -24.17 19.70
CA VAL A 265 -25.84 -23.60 21.00
C VAL A 265 -26.19 -22.12 20.92
N SER A 266 -25.38 -21.37 20.16
CA SER A 266 -25.45 -19.92 20.09
C SER A 266 -25.05 -19.44 18.67
N PRO A 267 -25.95 -19.55 17.66
CA PRO A 267 -25.62 -19.29 16.26
C PRO A 267 -25.12 -17.85 16.01
N GLY A 268 -25.54 -16.87 16.81
CA GLY A 268 -25.07 -15.48 16.72
C GLY A 268 -23.57 -15.29 16.98
N LEU A 269 -22.90 -16.27 17.58
CA LEU A 269 -21.44 -16.26 17.78
C LEU A 269 -20.65 -16.66 16.53
N VAL A 270 -21.29 -17.29 15.55
CA VAL A 270 -20.61 -17.80 14.37
C VAL A 270 -20.78 -16.84 13.20
N LYS A 271 -19.74 -16.65 12.44
CA LYS A 271 -19.73 -15.96 11.15
C LYS A 271 -19.12 -16.89 10.11
N GLU A 272 -19.80 -17.04 8.99
CA GLU A 272 -19.31 -17.73 7.80
C GLU A 272 -18.81 -16.70 6.79
N ASP A 273 -17.65 -16.93 6.19
CA ASP A 273 -17.07 -16.09 5.13
C ASP A 273 -17.56 -16.55 3.74
N ILE A 274 -17.05 -15.87 2.69
CA ILE A 274 -17.44 -16.15 1.30
C ILE A 274 -16.99 -17.55 0.83
N ASP A 275 -15.98 -18.13 1.43
CA ASP A 275 -15.43 -19.45 1.12
C ASP A 275 -16.07 -20.56 1.95
N GLY A 276 -17.06 -20.23 2.78
CA GLY A 276 -17.76 -21.17 3.65
C GLY A 276 -16.98 -21.54 4.92
N ILE A 277 -15.89 -20.83 5.22
CA ILE A 277 -15.12 -21.05 6.45
C ILE A 277 -15.79 -20.31 7.61
N LYS A 278 -16.01 -21.06 8.71
CA LYS A 278 -16.67 -20.54 9.90
C LYS A 278 -15.66 -20.06 10.95
N SER A 279 -15.94 -18.89 11.51
CA SER A 279 -15.19 -18.27 12.60
C SER A 279 -16.08 -18.00 13.83
N VAL A 280 -15.49 -17.89 15.01
CA VAL A 280 -16.18 -17.62 16.28
C VAL A 280 -15.83 -16.22 16.77
N LYS A 281 -16.85 -15.46 17.16
CA LYS A 281 -16.71 -14.11 17.75
C LYS A 281 -16.36 -14.22 19.24
N TYR A 282 -15.10 -14.42 19.55
CA TYR A 282 -14.63 -14.62 20.93
C TYR A 282 -14.96 -13.45 21.86
N SER A 283 -14.95 -12.20 21.39
CA SER A 283 -15.32 -11.04 22.21
C SER A 283 -16.76 -11.12 22.75
N ILE A 284 -17.69 -11.62 21.94
CA ILE A 284 -19.08 -11.85 22.37
C ILE A 284 -19.17 -13.06 23.30
N LEU A 285 -18.40 -14.12 23.06
CA LEU A 285 -18.31 -15.27 23.95
C LEU A 285 -17.83 -14.86 25.35
N TYR A 286 -16.87 -13.93 25.43
CA TYR A 286 -16.43 -13.38 26.74
C TYR A 286 -17.56 -12.63 27.46
N MET A 287 -18.39 -11.85 26.75
CA MET A 287 -19.54 -11.18 27.38
C MET A 287 -20.59 -12.17 27.87
N LYS A 288 -20.86 -13.27 27.17
CA LYS A 288 -21.71 -14.36 27.61
C LYS A 288 -21.15 -15.02 28.90
N ALA A 289 -19.85 -15.26 28.95
CA ALA A 289 -19.18 -15.83 30.12
C ALA A 289 -19.28 -14.88 31.33
N ILE A 290 -19.11 -13.56 31.14
CA ILE A 290 -19.29 -12.56 32.22
C ILE A 290 -20.74 -12.60 32.76
N LYS A 291 -21.75 -12.63 31.88
CA LYS A 291 -23.15 -12.70 32.30
C LYS A 291 -23.46 -13.98 33.10
N ALA A 292 -22.97 -15.13 32.61
CA ALA A 292 -23.13 -16.40 33.34
C ALA A 292 -22.40 -16.40 34.71
N LEU A 293 -21.23 -15.74 34.80
CA LEU A 293 -20.54 -15.56 36.07
C LEU A 293 -21.35 -14.69 37.05
N GLN A 294 -21.95 -13.59 36.61
CA GLN A 294 -22.84 -12.76 37.41
C GLN A 294 -24.03 -13.58 37.96
N GLU A 295 -24.61 -14.45 37.12
CA GLU A 295 -25.69 -15.35 37.55
C GLU A 295 -25.21 -16.40 38.57
N ALA A 296 -23.98 -16.90 38.43
CA ALA A 296 -23.36 -17.80 39.41
C ALA A 296 -23.17 -17.10 40.76
N MET A 297 -22.63 -15.87 40.74
CA MET A 297 -22.45 -15.07 41.96
C MET A 297 -23.78 -14.88 42.70
N ALA A 298 -24.85 -14.48 42.04
CA ALA A 298 -26.18 -14.31 42.64
C ALA A 298 -26.73 -15.64 43.19
N LYS A 299 -26.48 -16.78 42.57
CA LYS A 299 -26.84 -18.10 43.09
C LYS A 299 -26.05 -18.45 44.34
N ILE A 300 -24.75 -18.15 44.38
CA ILE A 300 -23.89 -18.37 45.55
C ILE A 300 -24.40 -17.55 46.75
N GLU A 301 -24.62 -16.25 46.58
CA GLU A 301 -25.17 -15.37 47.63
C GLU A 301 -26.52 -15.89 48.21
N THR A 302 -27.36 -16.41 47.31
CA THR A 302 -28.63 -17.02 47.71
C THR A 302 -28.40 -18.32 48.55
N LEU A 303 -27.41 -19.14 48.14
CA LEU A 303 -27.07 -20.36 48.88
C LEU A 303 -26.44 -20.05 50.24
N GLU A 304 -25.52 -19.08 50.30
CA GLU A 304 -24.91 -18.61 51.56
C GLU A 304 -25.97 -18.15 52.56
N THR A 305 -26.95 -17.36 52.09
CA THR A 305 -28.08 -16.92 52.92
C THR A 305 -28.89 -18.10 53.48
N LYS A 306 -29.15 -19.12 52.61
CA LYS A 306 -29.89 -20.31 53.06
C LYS A 306 -29.09 -21.16 54.02
N VAL A 307 -27.78 -21.32 53.84
CA VAL A 307 -26.90 -22.04 54.75
C VAL A 307 -26.88 -21.36 56.13
N ALA A 308 -26.65 -20.04 56.15
CA ALA A 308 -26.67 -19.27 57.40
C ALA A 308 -28.01 -19.40 58.18
N ALA A 309 -29.15 -19.41 57.48
CA ALA A 309 -30.45 -19.62 58.08
C ALA A 309 -30.61 -21.03 58.67
N LEU A 310 -30.04 -22.06 58.01
CA LEU A 310 -30.05 -23.43 58.48
C LEU A 310 -29.12 -23.65 59.68
N GLU A 311 -27.99 -22.99 59.74
CA GLU A 311 -27.02 -23.05 60.85
C GLU A 311 -27.52 -22.32 62.08
N SER A 312 -28.45 -21.36 61.94
CA SER A 312 -29.05 -20.61 63.05
C SER A 312 -30.33 -21.22 63.56
N ALA A 313 -30.87 -22.27 62.97
CA ALA A 313 -32.08 -22.97 63.34
C ALA A 313 -31.79 -24.18 64.20
#